data_52333d5d55a675136e20d98a1265e449
#
_entry.id   52333d5d55a675136e20d98a1265e449
#
_cell.length_a   1.000
_cell.length_b   1.000
_cell.length_c   1.000
_cell.angle_alpha   90.00
_cell.angle_beta   90.00
_cell.angle_gamma   90.00
#
_symmetry.space_group_name_H-M   'P 1'
#
loop_
_entity.id
_entity.type
_entity.pdbx_description
1 polymer ?
#
loop_
_entity_poly.entity_id
_entity_poly.type
_entity_poly.pdbx_seq_one_letter_code
_entity_poly.pdbx_strand_id
1 'polypeptide(L)'
;MQDFVIGQRWISAAELQLGLGMVIEIEHRTVSIVFPATGETRIYARADAPLTRVKFRVGDWVEKQDGDLLRILELTETNGLIVYRCENEQGNEIDLPEGRLSNFLQLNQPG
;
A
#
# COMPACT_ATOMS: atom_id res chain seq x y z
N MET A 1 4.24 -17.32 8.90
CA MET A 1 3.14 -16.43 9.34
C MET A 1 3.43 -15.02 8.89
N GLN A 2 2.45 -14.36 8.30
CA GLN A 2 2.60 -12.98 7.84
C GLN A 2 2.41 -12.04 9.01
N ASP A 3 3.29 -11.04 9.10
CA ASP A 3 3.19 -10.03 10.13
C ASP A 3 2.46 -8.81 9.59
N PHE A 4 1.33 -8.52 10.18
CA PHE A 4 0.52 -7.37 9.79
C PHE A 4 0.72 -6.24 10.79
N VAL A 5 0.69 -5.01 10.29
CA VAL A 5 0.71 -3.79 11.10
C VAL A 5 -0.38 -2.87 10.57
N ILE A 6 -1.13 -2.26 11.46
CA ILE A 6 -2.21 -1.33 11.07
C ILE A 6 -1.60 -0.21 10.22
N GLY A 7 -2.24 0.07 9.09
CA GLY A 7 -1.77 1.07 8.14
C GLY A 7 -1.00 0.52 6.96
N GLN A 8 -0.57 -0.73 7.01
CA GLN A 8 0.13 -1.34 5.89
C GLN A 8 -0.80 -1.51 4.69
N ARG A 9 -0.20 -1.43 3.50
CA ARG A 9 -0.95 -1.62 2.27
C ARG A 9 -0.68 -3.02 1.71
N TRP A 10 -1.77 -3.71 1.38
CA TRP A 10 -1.74 -5.07 0.85
C TRP A 10 -2.71 -5.15 -0.32
N ILE A 11 -2.49 -6.11 -1.22
CA ILE A 11 -3.45 -6.41 -2.28
C ILE A 11 -3.93 -7.84 -2.11
N SER A 12 -5.18 -8.08 -2.54
CA SER A 12 -5.71 -9.43 -2.57
C SER A 12 -5.24 -10.12 -3.84
N ALA A 13 -4.49 -11.20 -3.68
CA ALA A 13 -4.00 -11.96 -4.82
C ALA A 13 -5.14 -12.57 -5.63
N ALA A 14 -6.26 -12.87 -4.98
CA ALA A 14 -7.41 -13.47 -5.63
C ALA A 14 -8.37 -12.46 -6.24
N GLU A 15 -8.36 -11.22 -5.75
CA GLU A 15 -9.33 -10.20 -6.14
C GLU A 15 -8.64 -8.86 -6.39
N LEU A 16 -7.82 -8.80 -7.43
CA LEU A 16 -7.03 -7.59 -7.75
C LEU A 16 -7.90 -6.37 -8.03
N GLN A 17 -9.15 -6.58 -8.43
CA GLN A 17 -10.07 -5.49 -8.69
C GLN A 17 -10.41 -4.67 -7.44
N LEU A 18 -10.14 -5.20 -6.26
CA LEU A 18 -10.36 -4.45 -5.02
C LEU A 18 -9.38 -3.29 -4.85
N GLY A 19 -8.26 -3.32 -5.55
CA GLY A 19 -7.24 -2.29 -5.46
C GLY A 19 -6.37 -2.45 -4.22
N LEU A 20 -5.80 -1.35 -3.74
CA LEU A 20 -4.94 -1.36 -2.57
C LEU A 20 -5.77 -1.40 -1.30
N GLY A 21 -5.52 -2.40 -0.47
CA GLY A 21 -6.14 -2.50 0.83
C GLY A 21 -5.27 -1.88 1.91
N MET A 22 -5.87 -1.66 3.06
CA MET A 22 -5.17 -1.15 4.23
C MET A 22 -5.59 -1.96 5.45
N VAL A 23 -4.61 -2.34 6.25
CA VAL A 23 -4.87 -3.04 7.51
C VAL A 23 -5.52 -2.07 8.47
N ILE A 24 -6.70 -2.40 8.97
CA ILE A 24 -7.42 -1.54 9.92
C ILE A 24 -7.60 -2.19 11.29
N GLU A 25 -7.51 -3.51 11.36
CA GLU A 25 -7.69 -4.21 12.64
C GLU A 25 -6.94 -5.53 12.60
N ILE A 26 -6.31 -5.88 13.71
CA ILE A 26 -5.59 -7.13 13.85
C ILE A 26 -6.07 -7.79 15.14
N GLU A 27 -6.56 -9.02 15.02
CA GLU A 27 -6.94 -9.82 16.17
C GLU A 27 -6.05 -11.05 16.25
N HIS A 28 -6.30 -11.89 17.23
CA HIS A 28 -5.44 -13.06 17.47
C HIS A 28 -5.29 -13.91 16.21
N ARG A 29 -6.38 -14.18 15.52
CA ARG A 29 -6.36 -15.09 14.35
C ARG A 29 -6.78 -14.44 13.05
N THR A 30 -7.21 -13.19 13.07
CA THR A 30 -7.74 -12.54 11.89
C THR A 30 -7.13 -11.17 11.68
N VAL A 31 -7.19 -10.73 10.44
CA VAL A 31 -6.80 -9.38 10.05
C VAL A 31 -7.91 -8.81 9.16
N SER A 32 -8.28 -7.56 9.43
CA SER A 32 -9.30 -6.89 8.64
C SER A 32 -8.63 -5.88 7.72
N ILE A 33 -9.01 -5.94 6.45
CA ILE A 33 -8.47 -5.08 5.40
C ILE A 33 -9.61 -4.30 4.78
N VAL A 34 -9.49 -2.98 4.74
CA VAL A 34 -10.43 -2.15 3.99
C VAL A 34 -9.84 -1.87 2.61
N PHE A 35 -10.70 -1.89 1.60
CA PHE A 35 -10.32 -1.58 0.23
C PHE A 35 -11.05 -0.29 -0.18
N PRO A 36 -10.43 0.87 0.03
CA PRO A 36 -11.15 2.14 -0.15
C PRO A 36 -11.64 2.39 -1.58
N ALA A 37 -10.99 1.82 -2.59
CA ALA A 37 -11.42 2.01 -3.97
C ALA A 37 -12.83 1.45 -4.23
N THR A 38 -13.22 0.40 -3.50
CA THR A 38 -14.54 -0.21 -3.63
C THR A 38 -15.41 -0.02 -2.40
N GLY A 39 -14.83 0.44 -1.28
CA GLY A 39 -15.53 0.58 -0.02
C GLY A 39 -15.74 -0.74 0.72
N GLU A 40 -15.14 -1.81 0.27
CA GLU A 40 -15.34 -3.13 0.89
C GLU A 40 -14.31 -3.40 1.98
N THR A 41 -14.72 -4.17 2.96
CA THR A 41 -13.84 -4.66 4.01
C THR A 41 -13.86 -6.19 3.97
N ARG A 42 -12.69 -6.79 4.07
CA ARG A 42 -12.55 -8.25 4.10
C ARG A 42 -11.81 -8.64 5.36
N ILE A 43 -12.22 -9.77 5.93
CA ILE A 43 -11.56 -10.35 7.09
C ILE A 43 -10.90 -11.63 6.65
N TYR A 44 -9.60 -11.76 6.95
CA TYR A 44 -8.82 -12.92 6.54
C TYR A 44 -8.22 -13.62 7.74
N ALA A 45 -8.00 -14.92 7.62
CA ALA A 45 -7.21 -15.66 8.62
C ALA A 45 -5.74 -15.23 8.47
N ARG A 46 -5.13 -14.82 9.57
CA ARG A 46 -3.73 -14.33 9.53
C ARG A 46 -2.74 -15.35 9.02
N ALA A 47 -3.01 -16.62 9.27
CA ALA A 47 -2.08 -17.68 8.88
C ALA A 47 -2.10 -17.97 7.37
N ASP A 48 -3.23 -17.76 6.72
CA ASP A 48 -3.44 -18.15 5.33
C ASP A 48 -3.95 -17.04 4.43
N ALA A 49 -3.79 -15.80 4.83
CA ALA A 49 -4.36 -14.68 4.07
C ALA A 49 -3.76 -14.65 2.65
N PRO A 50 -4.61 -14.66 1.60
CA PRO A 50 -4.14 -14.57 0.21
C PRO A 50 -3.81 -13.13 -0.15
N LEU A 51 -2.90 -12.53 0.59
CA LEU A 51 -2.55 -11.14 0.49
C LEU A 51 -1.08 -10.99 0.14
N THR A 52 -0.78 -9.98 -0.68
CA THR A 52 0.59 -9.62 -1.04
C THR A 52 0.90 -8.24 -0.52
N ARG A 53 2.01 -8.12 0.20
CA ARG A 53 2.46 -6.84 0.73
C ARG A 53 2.86 -5.92 -0.42
N VAL A 54 2.34 -4.71 -0.41
CA VAL A 54 2.68 -3.72 -1.43
C VAL A 54 3.92 -2.97 -0.99
N LYS A 55 4.95 -3.01 -1.83
CA LYS A 55 6.21 -2.32 -1.56
C LYS A 55 6.81 -1.89 -2.89
N PHE A 56 6.93 -0.60 -3.07
CA PHE A 56 7.54 -0.03 -4.27
C PHE A 56 9.04 0.15 -4.05
N ARG A 57 9.75 0.36 -5.14
CA ARG A 57 11.21 0.47 -5.12
C ARG A 57 11.65 1.85 -5.55
N VAL A 58 12.90 2.18 -5.22
CA VAL A 58 13.52 3.42 -5.68
C VAL A 58 13.46 3.45 -7.21
N GLY A 59 13.04 4.59 -7.74
CA GLY A 59 12.87 4.78 -9.17
C GLY A 59 11.46 4.54 -9.68
N ASP A 60 10.61 3.86 -8.88
CA ASP A 60 9.22 3.65 -9.26
C ASP A 60 8.45 4.97 -9.20
N TRP A 61 7.46 5.10 -10.07
CA TRP A 61 6.51 6.19 -10.01
C TRP A 61 5.26 5.71 -9.29
N VAL A 62 4.79 6.50 -8.36
CA VAL A 62 3.59 6.18 -7.58
C VAL A 62 2.65 7.38 -7.61
N GLU A 63 1.40 7.13 -7.28
CA GLU A 63 0.37 8.15 -7.26
C GLU A 63 -0.11 8.38 -5.84
N LYS A 64 -0.24 9.64 -5.44
CA LYS A 64 -0.88 9.99 -4.18
C LYS A 64 -2.40 9.92 -4.36
N GLN A 65 -3.12 9.98 -3.23
CA GLN A 65 -4.58 9.92 -3.26
C GLN A 65 -5.19 11.09 -4.04
N ASP A 66 -4.49 12.22 -4.12
CA ASP A 66 -4.96 13.39 -4.88
C ASP A 66 -4.63 13.31 -6.38
N GLY A 67 -3.96 12.25 -6.81
CA GLY A 67 -3.64 12.02 -8.21
C GLY A 67 -2.27 12.49 -8.65
N ASP A 68 -1.50 13.15 -7.78
CA ASP A 68 -0.16 13.60 -8.14
C ASP A 68 0.79 12.41 -8.29
N LEU A 69 1.59 12.44 -9.36
CA LEU A 69 2.61 11.43 -9.60
C LEU A 69 3.91 11.81 -8.94
N LEU A 70 4.52 10.87 -8.25
CA LEU A 70 5.76 11.05 -7.53
C LEU A 70 6.73 9.93 -7.86
N ARG A 71 8.01 10.26 -7.93
CA ARG A 71 9.05 9.25 -8.13
C ARG A 71 9.73 8.96 -6.80
N ILE A 72 9.88 7.70 -6.48
CA ILE A 72 10.49 7.29 -5.22
C ILE A 72 12.00 7.44 -5.28
N LEU A 73 12.54 8.21 -4.35
CA LEU A 73 13.98 8.42 -4.21
C LEU A 73 14.57 7.50 -3.15
N GLU A 74 13.81 7.23 -2.09
CA GLU A 74 14.29 6.49 -0.94
C GLU A 74 13.09 5.94 -0.20
N LEU A 75 13.27 4.84 0.53
CA LEU A 75 12.21 4.35 1.39
C LEU A 75 12.80 3.96 2.74
N THR A 76 12.00 4.19 3.78
CA THR A 76 12.37 3.87 5.15
C THR A 76 11.25 3.06 5.76
N GLU A 77 11.60 1.98 6.44
CA GLU A 77 10.61 1.17 7.13
C GLU A 77 10.82 1.30 8.63
N THR A 78 9.77 1.69 9.35
CA THR A 78 9.82 1.85 10.79
C THR A 78 8.60 1.20 11.40
N ASN A 79 8.79 0.26 12.31
CA ASN A 79 7.70 -0.45 12.97
C ASN A 79 6.73 -1.09 11.98
N GLY A 80 7.27 -1.60 10.87
CA GLY A 80 6.45 -2.28 9.86
C GLY A 80 5.75 -1.37 8.87
N LEU A 81 5.90 -0.05 9.00
CA LEU A 81 5.29 0.90 8.08
C LEU A 81 6.35 1.55 7.22
N ILE A 82 6.03 1.76 5.95
CA ILE A 82 6.95 2.33 4.98
C ILE A 82 6.62 3.79 4.74
N VAL A 83 7.66 4.63 4.75
CA VAL A 83 7.56 6.01 4.29
C VAL A 83 8.45 6.13 3.07
N TYR A 84 7.88 6.59 1.97
CA TYR A 84 8.61 6.81 0.73
C TYR A 84 9.01 8.27 0.63
N ARG A 85 10.30 8.52 0.45
CA ARG A 85 10.75 9.86 0.11
C ARG A 85 10.70 9.98 -1.39
N CYS A 86 9.90 10.93 -1.88
CA CYS A 86 9.60 11.05 -3.29
C CYS A 86 9.90 12.46 -3.78
N GLU A 87 9.98 12.62 -5.11
CA GLU A 87 10.02 13.95 -5.70
C GLU A 87 8.90 14.07 -6.73
N ASN A 88 8.32 15.26 -6.81
CA ASN A 88 7.31 15.55 -7.82
C ASN A 88 7.96 16.01 -9.11
N GLU A 89 7.13 16.38 -10.10
CA GLU A 89 7.63 16.80 -11.41
C GLU A 89 8.45 18.09 -11.36
N GLN A 90 8.25 18.92 -10.31
CA GLN A 90 9.00 20.14 -10.13
C GLN A 90 10.30 19.91 -9.35
N GLY A 91 10.58 18.70 -8.94
CA GLY A 91 11.77 18.38 -8.17
C GLY A 91 11.66 18.61 -6.68
N ASN A 92 10.47 18.91 -6.18
CA ASN A 92 10.25 19.07 -4.74
C ASN A 92 10.15 17.72 -4.07
N GLU A 93 10.83 17.56 -2.93
CA GLU A 93 10.82 16.31 -2.18
C GLU A 93 9.67 16.29 -1.18
N ILE A 94 9.01 15.15 -1.11
CA ILE A 94 7.84 14.94 -0.27
C ILE A 94 7.97 13.57 0.39
N ASP A 95 7.66 13.50 1.69
CA ASP A 95 7.56 12.21 2.37
C ASP A 95 6.14 11.69 2.19
N LEU A 96 6.02 10.47 1.67
CA LEU A 96 4.74 9.83 1.40
C LEU A 96 4.63 8.55 2.23
N PRO A 97 3.90 8.60 3.35
CA PRO A 97 3.59 7.36 4.08
C PRO A 97 2.75 6.43 3.20
N GLU A 98 2.96 5.13 3.33
CA GLU A 98 2.25 4.18 2.49
C GLU A 98 0.73 4.30 2.59
N GLY A 99 0.21 4.74 3.73
CA GLY A 99 -1.22 4.94 3.89
C GLY A 99 -1.80 6.01 2.99
N ARG A 100 -0.96 6.86 2.41
CA ARG A 100 -1.38 7.93 1.52
C ARG A 100 -1.22 7.62 0.04
N LEU A 101 -0.79 6.42 -0.29
CA LEU A 101 -0.75 5.96 -1.68
C LEU A 101 -2.18 5.91 -2.24
N SER A 102 -2.29 6.07 -3.55
CA SER A 102 -3.56 5.92 -4.23
C SER A 102 -4.17 4.56 -3.89
N ASN A 103 -5.49 4.51 -3.75
CA ASN A 103 -6.19 3.27 -3.42
C ASN A 103 -6.43 2.38 -4.63
N PHE A 104 -6.13 2.87 -5.82
CA PHE A 104 -6.27 2.09 -7.04
C PHE A 104 -4.99 1.33 -7.31
N LEU A 105 -5.16 0.11 -7.82
CA LEU A 105 -4.01 -0.69 -8.19
C LEU A 105 -3.31 0.00 -9.35
N GLN A 106 -2.05 0.37 -9.12
CA GLN A 106 -1.25 0.96 -10.16
C GLN A 106 -0.49 -0.14 -10.87
N LEU A 107 -0.83 -0.29 -12.14
CA LEU A 107 -0.05 -1.15 -12.97
C LEU A 107 1.18 -0.35 -13.37
N ASN A 108 2.27 -0.62 -12.70
CA ASN A 108 3.54 -0.07 -13.14
C ASN A 108 3.80 -0.63 -14.51
N GLN A 109 3.64 0.23 -15.47
CA GLN A 109 3.90 -0.13 -16.83
C GLN A 109 5.30 0.30 -17.14
N PRO A 110 6.28 -0.55 -17.03
CA PRO A 110 7.54 -0.21 -17.62
C PRO A 110 7.28 -0.12 -19.11
N GLY A 111 7.33 1.00 -19.53
CA GLY A 111 7.15 1.46 -20.87
C GLY A 111 6.98 0.54 -21.99
#